data_40cf978e2a4237a26f534aa85b8c7143
#
_entry.id   40cf978e2a4237a26f534aa85b8c7143
#
_cell.length_a   1.000
_cell.length_b   1.000
_cell.length_c   1.000
_cell.angle_alpha   90.00
_cell.angle_beta   90.00
_cell.angle_gamma   90.00
#
_symmetry.space_group_name_H-M   'P 1'
#
loop_
_entity.id
_entity.type
_entity.pdbx_description
1 polymer ?
#
loop_
_entity_poly.entity_id
_entity_poly.type
_entity_poly.pdbx_seq_one_letter_code
_entity_poly.pdbx_strand_id
1 'polypeptide(L)'
;MNPMTQSNKKGWDGLAESHYKNYPTDKLMDGKPLLHDFILKEVGDVRGKSLAHLLCHIGTDTLSWVLLGAKVTGIDISPESLKYARMFAEKLGISADFIEADIMDVMDKVNDKFDIVFSSVGVLCWLPDIKRYAQTARHLLNDGGFFYIYDGHPFRSVMVNDAGSTKPNTFQGSYFRKEVWEFKNMGDYIDPDLKIPFKSYEWNWTMGDIISAFCDAGMRIDFLHEFPQYLDHGMSLYDMDYDRIELYPCTFSLKATAI
;
A
#
# COMPACT_ATOMS: atom_id res chain seq x y z
N MET A 1 9.86 2.90 16.93
CA MET A 1 8.43 2.53 16.68
C MET A 1 7.56 3.09 17.78
N ASN A 2 6.50 3.82 17.45
CA ASN A 2 5.54 4.34 18.45
C ASN A 2 4.52 3.25 18.86
N PRO A 3 3.80 3.40 20.01
CA PRO A 3 2.87 2.39 20.51
C PRO A 3 1.70 2.06 19.57
N MET A 4 1.22 3.02 18.78
CA MET A 4 0.13 2.82 17.80
C MET A 4 0.61 1.95 16.63
N THR A 5 1.78 2.27 16.07
CA THR A 5 2.41 1.44 15.02
C THR A 5 2.72 0.03 15.53
N GLN A 6 3.12 -0.10 16.82
CA GLN A 6 3.35 -1.42 17.42
C GLN A 6 2.05 -2.24 17.53
N SER A 7 0.93 -1.58 17.82
CA SER A 7 -0.39 -2.24 17.82
C SER A 7 -0.78 -2.68 16.40
N ASN A 8 -0.60 -1.81 15.39
CA ASN A 8 -0.86 -2.16 13.99
C ASN A 8 0.00 -3.35 13.54
N LYS A 9 1.30 -3.37 13.88
CA LYS A 9 2.18 -4.51 13.61
C LYS A 9 1.61 -5.83 14.13
N LYS A 10 1.15 -5.85 15.39
CA LYS A 10 0.53 -7.05 15.99
C LYS A 10 -0.71 -7.50 15.22
N GLY A 11 -1.49 -6.54 14.73
CA GLY A 11 -2.65 -6.83 13.88
C GLY A 11 -2.23 -7.50 12.58
N TRP A 12 -1.29 -6.92 11.85
CA TRP A 12 -0.78 -7.46 10.59
C TRP A 12 -0.11 -8.84 10.78
N ASP A 13 0.65 -9.04 11.88
CA ASP A 13 1.19 -10.36 12.23
C ASP A 13 0.05 -11.40 12.40
N GLY A 14 -1.04 -11.02 13.04
CA GLY A 14 -2.19 -11.90 13.26
C GLY A 14 -3.01 -12.20 12.01
N LEU A 15 -3.08 -11.28 11.04
CA LEU A 15 -3.82 -11.44 9.78
C LEU A 15 -3.05 -12.22 8.71
N ALA A 16 -1.73 -12.26 8.79
CA ALA A 16 -0.86 -12.76 7.73
C ALA A 16 -1.19 -14.19 7.27
N GLU A 17 -1.54 -15.10 8.19
CA GLU A 17 -1.91 -16.48 7.85
C GLU A 17 -3.22 -16.57 7.09
N SER A 18 -4.25 -15.80 7.51
CA SER A 18 -5.53 -15.73 6.83
C SER A 18 -5.36 -15.20 5.42
N HIS A 19 -4.60 -14.12 5.27
CA HIS A 19 -4.31 -13.53 3.97
C HIS A 19 -3.55 -14.51 3.05
N TYR A 20 -2.55 -15.22 3.57
CA TYR A 20 -1.84 -16.23 2.79
C TYR A 20 -2.75 -17.34 2.25
N LYS A 21 -3.76 -17.76 3.04
CA LYS A 21 -4.67 -18.86 2.69
C LYS A 21 -5.80 -18.43 1.75
N ASN A 22 -6.29 -17.21 1.93
CA ASN A 22 -7.56 -16.77 1.35
C ASN A 22 -7.41 -15.64 0.31
N TYR A 23 -6.21 -15.03 0.18
CA TYR A 23 -5.99 -14.00 -0.84
C TYR A 23 -6.11 -14.62 -2.25
N PRO A 24 -6.72 -13.93 -3.23
CA PRO A 24 -6.93 -14.46 -4.59
C PRO A 24 -5.60 -14.51 -5.37
N THR A 25 -4.80 -15.53 -5.10
CA THR A 25 -3.45 -15.69 -5.68
C THR A 25 -3.34 -16.65 -6.85
N ASP A 26 -4.44 -17.23 -7.33
CA ASP A 26 -4.43 -18.23 -8.41
C ASP A 26 -3.68 -17.74 -9.64
N LYS A 27 -3.96 -16.51 -10.08
CA LYS A 27 -3.28 -15.87 -11.21
C LYS A 27 -1.76 -15.75 -10.97
N LEU A 28 -1.34 -15.41 -9.75
CA LEU A 28 0.07 -15.33 -9.37
C LEU A 28 0.71 -16.73 -9.39
N MET A 29 0.02 -17.74 -8.85
CA MET A 29 0.49 -19.14 -8.85
C MET A 29 0.62 -19.72 -10.26
N ASP A 30 -0.16 -19.22 -11.20
CA ASP A 30 0.00 -19.50 -12.65
C ASP A 30 1.16 -18.74 -13.31
N GLY A 31 1.99 -18.04 -12.55
CA GLY A 31 3.12 -17.25 -13.06
C GLY A 31 2.72 -15.95 -13.76
N LYS A 32 1.55 -15.40 -13.45
CA LYS A 32 1.04 -14.15 -14.02
C LYS A 32 0.97 -13.05 -12.95
N PRO A 33 1.36 -11.80 -13.27
CA PRO A 33 1.30 -10.70 -12.30
C PRO A 33 -0.14 -10.37 -11.91
N LEU A 34 -0.34 -9.96 -10.65
CA LEU A 34 -1.64 -9.52 -10.13
C LEU A 34 -1.90 -8.02 -10.37
N LEU A 35 -0.86 -7.26 -10.68
CA LEU A 35 -0.94 -5.82 -10.91
C LEU A 35 -1.94 -5.46 -12.02
N HIS A 36 -2.65 -4.37 -11.82
CA HIS A 36 -3.58 -3.84 -12.83
C HIS A 36 -2.85 -3.29 -14.05
N ASP A 37 -3.45 -3.42 -15.22
CA ASP A 37 -2.86 -2.99 -16.50
C ASP A 37 -2.49 -1.50 -16.52
N PHE A 38 -3.27 -0.63 -15.86
CA PHE A 38 -2.94 0.78 -15.80
C PHE A 38 -1.68 1.03 -14.96
N ILE A 39 -1.44 0.29 -13.86
CA ILE A 39 -0.21 0.36 -13.05
C ILE A 39 0.98 -0.03 -13.92
N LEU A 40 0.86 -1.13 -14.67
CA LEU A 40 1.90 -1.59 -15.59
C LEU A 40 2.22 -0.54 -16.65
N LYS A 41 1.20 0.14 -17.18
CA LYS A 41 1.35 1.21 -18.17
C LYS A 41 2.01 2.46 -17.58
N GLU A 42 1.68 2.86 -16.37
CA GLU A 42 2.19 4.06 -15.72
C GLU A 42 3.62 3.88 -15.21
N VAL A 43 3.94 2.70 -14.65
CA VAL A 43 5.31 2.36 -14.19
C VAL A 43 6.23 2.09 -15.39
N GLY A 44 5.73 1.41 -16.42
CA GLY A 44 6.46 1.09 -17.63
C GLY A 44 7.35 -0.16 -17.49
N ASP A 45 8.36 -0.29 -18.36
CA ASP A 45 9.25 -1.46 -18.39
C ASP A 45 10.18 -1.50 -17.16
N VAL A 46 10.09 -2.61 -16.42
CA VAL A 46 10.87 -2.86 -15.19
C VAL A 46 11.96 -3.90 -15.36
N ARG A 47 12.14 -4.48 -16.54
CA ARG A 47 13.12 -5.56 -16.78
C ARG A 47 14.54 -5.10 -16.46
N GLY A 48 15.16 -5.86 -15.54
CA GLY A 48 16.52 -5.59 -15.06
C GLY A 48 16.66 -4.42 -14.08
N LYS A 49 15.59 -3.65 -13.82
CA LYS A 49 15.59 -2.56 -12.86
C LYS A 49 15.52 -3.06 -11.42
N SER A 50 16.14 -2.32 -10.52
CA SER A 50 16.00 -2.50 -9.07
C SER A 50 14.74 -1.81 -8.57
N LEU A 51 13.93 -2.51 -7.74
CA LEU A 51 12.68 -2.00 -7.22
C LEU A 51 12.56 -2.29 -5.71
N ALA A 52 12.28 -1.25 -4.92
CA ALA A 52 11.87 -1.41 -3.53
C ALA A 52 10.35 -1.32 -3.42
N HIS A 53 9.69 -2.34 -2.85
CA HIS A 53 8.26 -2.31 -2.55
C HIS A 53 8.05 -2.05 -1.07
N LEU A 54 7.50 -0.88 -0.73
CA LEU A 54 7.28 -0.44 0.65
C LEU A 54 5.91 -0.91 1.15
N LEU A 55 5.85 -1.37 2.40
CA LEU A 55 4.66 -1.96 3.03
C LEU A 55 4.12 -3.13 2.19
N CYS A 56 5.01 -4.07 1.85
CA CYS A 56 4.76 -5.10 0.84
C CYS A 56 3.85 -6.25 1.30
N HIS A 57 3.47 -6.30 2.57
CA HIS A 57 2.59 -7.30 3.16
C HIS A 57 3.05 -8.75 2.85
N ILE A 58 2.15 -9.63 2.40
CA ILE A 58 2.47 -11.02 1.98
C ILE A 58 3.13 -11.11 0.59
N GLY A 59 3.53 -9.98 0.02
CA GLY A 59 4.42 -9.90 -1.15
C GLY A 59 3.81 -10.22 -2.51
N THR A 60 2.49 -10.23 -2.67
CA THR A 60 1.85 -10.58 -3.95
C THR A 60 2.25 -9.64 -5.09
N ASP A 61 2.27 -8.33 -4.84
CA ASP A 61 2.72 -7.34 -5.82
C ASP A 61 4.25 -7.35 -5.98
N THR A 62 5.00 -7.58 -4.88
CA THR A 62 6.45 -7.78 -4.94
C THR A 62 6.80 -8.87 -5.95
N LEU A 63 6.16 -10.02 -5.82
CA LEU A 63 6.41 -11.17 -6.69
C LEU A 63 5.89 -10.95 -8.11
N SER A 64 4.82 -10.17 -8.27
CA SER A 64 4.33 -9.73 -9.57
C SER A 64 5.39 -8.91 -10.32
N TRP A 65 6.10 -8.01 -9.65
CA TRP A 65 7.20 -7.25 -10.25
C TRP A 65 8.40 -8.15 -10.60
N VAL A 66 8.69 -9.18 -9.78
CA VAL A 66 9.73 -10.19 -10.12
C VAL A 66 9.37 -10.94 -11.39
N LEU A 67 8.11 -11.40 -11.53
CA LEU A 67 7.63 -12.06 -12.73
C LEU A 67 7.77 -11.19 -14.01
N LEU A 68 7.71 -9.87 -13.83
CA LEU A 68 7.93 -8.89 -14.91
C LEU A 68 9.41 -8.57 -15.16
N GLY A 69 10.33 -9.21 -14.43
CA GLY A 69 11.77 -9.12 -14.64
C GLY A 69 12.51 -8.05 -13.83
N ALA A 70 11.87 -7.45 -12.82
CA ALA A 70 12.54 -6.57 -11.87
C ALA A 70 13.35 -7.36 -10.84
N LYS A 71 14.38 -6.73 -10.25
CA LYS A 71 15.08 -7.18 -9.05
C LYS A 71 14.43 -6.49 -7.85
N VAL A 72 13.67 -7.24 -7.05
CA VAL A 72 12.75 -6.64 -6.07
C VAL A 72 13.17 -6.91 -4.64
N THR A 73 13.13 -5.86 -3.82
CA THR A 73 13.23 -5.92 -2.35
C THR A 73 11.91 -5.47 -1.75
N GLY A 74 11.20 -6.37 -1.07
CA GLY A 74 10.00 -6.06 -0.30
C GLY A 74 10.37 -5.62 1.12
N ILE A 75 9.74 -4.55 1.61
CA ILE A 75 9.97 -4.03 2.97
C ILE A 75 8.62 -3.97 3.68
N ASP A 76 8.54 -4.62 4.84
CA ASP A 76 7.33 -4.60 5.68
C ASP A 76 7.68 -4.67 7.16
N ILE A 77 6.77 -4.17 8.00
CA ILE A 77 6.94 -4.17 9.44
C ILE A 77 6.62 -5.54 10.06
N SER A 78 5.79 -6.37 9.39
CA SER A 78 5.29 -7.66 9.88
C SER A 78 6.20 -8.81 9.46
N PRO A 79 6.96 -9.44 10.37
CA PRO A 79 7.75 -10.64 10.07
C PRO A 79 6.88 -11.82 9.64
N GLU A 80 5.64 -11.94 10.14
CA GLU A 80 4.73 -12.99 9.71
C GLU A 80 4.28 -12.79 8.27
N SER A 81 3.96 -11.56 7.85
CA SER A 81 3.67 -11.25 6.45
C SER A 81 4.86 -11.60 5.54
N LEU A 82 6.06 -11.21 5.92
CA LEU A 82 7.29 -11.51 5.16
C LEU A 82 7.62 -13.01 5.11
N LYS A 83 7.28 -13.77 6.15
CA LYS A 83 7.39 -15.22 6.13
C LYS A 83 6.52 -15.81 5.02
N TYR A 84 5.26 -15.38 4.90
CA TYR A 84 4.37 -15.86 3.85
C TYR A 84 4.76 -15.34 2.46
N ALA A 85 5.31 -14.14 2.36
CA ALA A 85 5.89 -13.64 1.10
C ALA A 85 7.03 -14.55 0.60
N ARG A 86 7.92 -14.99 1.48
CA ARG A 86 8.99 -15.96 1.14
C ARG A 86 8.42 -17.32 0.73
N MET A 87 7.36 -17.79 1.40
CA MET A 87 6.69 -19.04 1.03
C MET A 87 6.05 -18.97 -0.36
N PHE A 88 5.47 -17.84 -0.76
CA PHE A 88 4.99 -17.63 -2.12
C PHE A 88 6.13 -17.62 -3.15
N ALA A 89 7.24 -16.92 -2.83
CA ALA A 89 8.42 -16.90 -3.70
C ALA A 89 8.98 -18.31 -3.93
N GLU A 90 9.09 -19.11 -2.87
CA GLU A 90 9.53 -20.52 -2.93
C GLU A 90 8.60 -21.36 -3.81
N LYS A 91 7.28 -21.25 -3.62
CA LYS A 91 6.29 -21.98 -4.44
C LYS A 91 6.38 -21.62 -5.93
N LEU A 92 6.67 -20.36 -6.23
CA LEU A 92 6.85 -19.87 -7.60
C LEU A 92 8.23 -20.19 -8.19
N GLY A 93 9.19 -20.62 -7.38
CA GLY A 93 10.58 -20.82 -7.82
C GLY A 93 11.28 -19.53 -8.23
N ILE A 94 10.89 -18.39 -7.67
CA ILE A 94 11.47 -17.06 -7.96
C ILE A 94 12.10 -16.47 -6.71
N SER A 95 12.97 -15.46 -6.88
CA SER A 95 13.71 -14.84 -5.79
C SER A 95 13.36 -13.37 -5.66
N ALA A 96 13.08 -12.96 -4.40
CA ALA A 96 12.99 -11.57 -3.98
C ALA A 96 13.65 -11.43 -2.60
N ASP A 97 14.20 -10.27 -2.31
CA ASP A 97 14.68 -9.96 -0.97
C ASP A 97 13.53 -9.41 -0.12
N PHE A 98 13.53 -9.74 1.18
CA PHE A 98 12.53 -9.25 2.11
C PHE A 98 13.19 -8.76 3.40
N ILE A 99 12.92 -7.49 3.75
CA ILE A 99 13.50 -6.78 4.90
C ILE A 99 12.40 -6.43 5.90
N GLU A 100 12.54 -6.89 7.15
CA GLU A 100 11.67 -6.45 8.25
C GLU A 100 12.12 -5.06 8.74
N ALA A 101 11.29 -4.05 8.50
CA ALA A 101 11.52 -2.69 8.99
C ALA A 101 10.22 -1.91 9.17
N ASP A 102 10.15 -1.09 10.23
CA ASP A 102 9.21 0.03 10.28
C ASP A 102 9.64 1.04 9.22
N ILE A 103 8.71 1.45 8.35
CA ILE A 103 8.99 2.39 7.26
C ILE A 103 9.58 3.72 7.77
N MET A 104 9.29 4.11 9.01
CA MET A 104 9.85 5.29 9.65
C MET A 104 11.35 5.15 9.98
N ASP A 105 11.85 3.91 10.09
CA ASP A 105 13.23 3.57 10.47
C ASP A 105 14.07 3.05 9.29
N VAL A 106 13.49 2.95 8.08
CA VAL A 106 14.16 2.36 6.89
C VAL A 106 15.43 3.11 6.52
N MET A 107 15.46 4.44 6.61
CA MET A 107 16.65 5.23 6.27
C MET A 107 17.88 4.90 7.15
N ASP A 108 17.66 4.34 8.34
CA ASP A 108 18.73 3.95 9.26
C ASP A 108 19.16 2.48 9.06
N LYS A 109 18.43 1.70 8.26
CA LYS A 109 18.61 0.25 8.09
C LYS A 109 18.96 -0.18 6.67
N VAL A 110 18.51 0.57 5.66
CA VAL A 110 18.65 0.23 4.25
C VAL A 110 19.42 1.34 3.55
N ASN A 111 20.62 1.00 3.06
CA ASN A 111 21.47 1.93 2.33
C ASN A 111 21.44 1.69 0.81
N ASP A 112 20.83 0.59 0.38
CA ASP A 112 20.67 0.26 -1.03
C ASP A 112 19.82 1.31 -1.73
N LYS A 113 20.12 1.51 -3.02
CA LYS A 113 19.42 2.45 -3.89
C LYS A 113 18.71 1.70 -5.01
N PHE A 114 17.56 2.21 -5.40
CA PHE A 114 16.67 1.57 -6.35
C PHE A 114 16.32 2.51 -7.49
N ASP A 115 16.07 1.95 -8.67
CA ASP A 115 15.56 2.69 -9.82
C ASP A 115 14.09 3.07 -9.63
N ILE A 116 13.36 2.25 -8.87
CA ILE A 116 11.93 2.39 -8.60
C ILE A 116 11.67 2.15 -7.11
N VAL A 117 10.91 3.02 -6.49
CA VAL A 117 10.27 2.78 -5.19
C VAL A 117 8.76 2.72 -5.42
N PHE A 118 8.16 1.63 -5.00
CA PHE A 118 6.75 1.31 -5.29
C PHE A 118 5.96 1.10 -4.00
N SER A 119 4.69 1.50 -4.01
CA SER A 119 3.72 1.16 -2.97
C SER A 119 2.35 0.91 -3.59
N SER A 120 1.62 -0.05 -3.07
CA SER A 120 0.25 -0.40 -3.46
C SER A 120 -0.55 -0.83 -2.26
N VAL A 121 -1.75 -0.97 -2.39
CA VAL A 121 -2.93 -0.18 -2.10
C VAL A 121 -3.27 -0.31 -0.61
N GLY A 122 -3.73 0.78 0.01
CA GLY A 122 -4.11 0.81 1.43
C GLY A 122 -2.92 1.07 2.38
N VAL A 123 -1.89 1.79 1.94
CA VAL A 123 -0.67 2.01 2.74
C VAL A 123 -0.68 3.33 3.51
N LEU A 124 -1.22 4.41 2.93
CA LEU A 124 -1.09 5.76 3.52
C LEU A 124 -1.79 5.91 4.86
N CYS A 125 -2.87 5.19 5.10
CA CYS A 125 -3.57 5.22 6.39
C CYS A 125 -2.75 4.63 7.55
N TRP A 126 -1.73 3.82 7.28
CA TRP A 126 -0.86 3.22 8.30
C TRP A 126 0.34 4.09 8.68
N LEU A 127 0.53 5.23 8.02
CA LEU A 127 1.71 6.08 8.17
C LEU A 127 1.49 7.18 9.22
N PRO A 128 2.24 7.19 10.31
CA PRO A 128 2.14 8.25 11.33
C PRO A 128 2.78 9.58 10.90
N ASP A 129 3.62 9.56 9.85
CA ASP A 129 4.33 10.73 9.34
C ASP A 129 4.56 10.63 7.83
N ILE A 130 3.75 11.35 7.07
CA ILE A 130 3.82 11.37 5.60
C ILE A 130 5.11 12.01 5.08
N LYS A 131 5.67 12.99 5.82
CA LYS A 131 6.93 13.64 5.43
C LYS A 131 8.10 12.67 5.58
N ARG A 132 8.15 11.94 6.69
CA ARG A 132 9.18 10.90 6.90
C ARG A 132 9.07 9.80 5.85
N TYR A 133 7.86 9.40 5.47
CA TYR A 133 7.64 8.43 4.40
C TYR A 133 8.17 8.92 3.05
N ALA A 134 7.86 10.16 2.67
CA ALA A 134 8.37 10.75 1.43
C ALA A 134 9.91 10.87 1.43
N GLN A 135 10.50 11.24 2.58
CA GLN A 135 11.96 11.25 2.76
C GLN A 135 12.56 9.84 2.63
N THR A 136 11.88 8.82 3.17
CA THR A 136 12.30 7.42 3.02
C THR A 136 12.27 7.00 1.56
N ALA A 137 11.19 7.31 0.83
CA ALA A 137 11.11 7.03 -0.60
C ALA A 137 12.24 7.70 -1.39
N ARG A 138 12.51 9.00 -1.13
CA ARG A 138 13.62 9.73 -1.77
C ARG A 138 14.98 9.13 -1.40
N HIS A 139 15.17 8.77 -0.12
CA HIS A 139 16.41 8.16 0.34
C HIS A 139 16.73 6.86 -0.41
N LEU A 140 15.74 6.05 -0.68
CA LEU A 140 15.92 4.76 -1.37
C LEU A 140 16.10 4.91 -2.90
N LEU A 141 15.81 6.07 -3.49
CA LEU A 141 15.93 6.26 -4.93
C LEU A 141 17.37 6.60 -5.37
N ASN A 142 17.77 6.02 -6.50
CA ASN A 142 18.85 6.53 -7.33
C ASN A 142 18.47 7.92 -7.85
N ASP A 143 19.48 8.73 -8.21
CA ASP A 143 19.23 9.99 -8.93
C ASP A 143 18.56 9.68 -10.27
N GLY A 144 17.45 10.39 -10.56
CA GLY A 144 16.62 10.13 -11.73
C GLY A 144 15.70 8.88 -11.61
N GLY A 145 15.79 8.13 -10.52
CA GLY A 145 14.81 7.10 -10.17
C GLY A 145 13.46 7.71 -9.79
N PHE A 146 12.41 6.91 -9.71
CA PHE A 146 11.09 7.42 -9.39
C PHE A 146 10.35 6.60 -8.33
N PHE A 147 9.53 7.30 -7.58
CA PHE A 147 8.51 6.73 -6.69
C PHE A 147 7.19 6.61 -7.44
N TYR A 148 6.48 5.52 -7.20
CA TYR A 148 5.11 5.32 -7.68
C TYR A 148 4.24 4.75 -6.57
N ILE A 149 3.06 5.30 -6.42
CA ILE A 149 2.01 4.78 -5.52
C ILE A 149 0.66 4.72 -6.24
N TYR A 150 -0.09 3.65 -5.96
CA TYR A 150 -1.52 3.57 -6.17
C TYR A 150 -2.18 3.30 -4.82
N ASP A 151 -3.11 4.16 -4.40
CA ASP A 151 -3.74 4.05 -3.08
C ASP A 151 -5.17 4.60 -3.05
N GLY A 152 -5.86 4.35 -1.94
CA GLY A 152 -7.16 4.94 -1.65
C GLY A 152 -7.07 6.46 -1.61
N HIS A 153 -8.01 7.15 -2.30
CA HIS A 153 -8.04 8.59 -2.28
C HIS A 153 -8.47 9.10 -0.89
N PRO A 154 -7.80 10.10 -0.29
CA PRO A 154 -8.14 10.60 1.05
C PRO A 154 -9.59 11.09 1.18
N PHE A 155 -10.20 11.56 0.10
CA PHE A 155 -11.59 11.98 0.11
C PHE A 155 -12.54 10.80 0.37
N ARG A 156 -12.18 9.59 -0.07
CA ARG A 156 -12.99 8.39 0.16
C ARG A 156 -13.16 8.12 1.66
N SER A 157 -12.12 8.32 2.49
CA SER A 157 -12.18 8.05 3.93
C SER A 157 -13.22 8.89 4.67
N VAL A 158 -13.64 10.04 4.11
CA VAL A 158 -14.68 10.88 4.68
C VAL A 158 -16.09 10.55 4.16
N MET A 159 -16.19 9.71 3.13
CA MET A 159 -17.44 9.32 2.49
C MET A 159 -17.86 7.87 2.79
N VAL A 160 -16.96 7.04 3.33
CA VAL A 160 -17.26 5.63 3.61
C VAL A 160 -18.13 5.52 4.85
N ASN A 161 -19.27 4.88 4.69
CA ASN A 161 -20.11 4.44 5.79
C ASN A 161 -19.51 3.20 6.45
N ASP A 162 -19.68 3.06 7.77
CA ASP A 162 -19.44 1.78 8.44
C ASP A 162 -20.16 0.65 7.69
N ALA A 163 -19.49 -0.50 7.60
CA ALA A 163 -20.05 -1.68 6.94
C ALA A 163 -21.47 -1.95 7.44
N GLY A 164 -22.47 -1.86 6.54
CA GLY A 164 -23.88 -2.05 6.84
C GLY A 164 -24.73 -0.78 6.91
N SER A 165 -24.17 0.42 6.73
CA SER A 165 -24.99 1.63 6.62
C SER A 165 -25.66 1.71 5.24
N THR A 166 -26.99 1.75 5.22
CA THR A 166 -27.80 1.94 4.02
C THR A 166 -27.95 3.43 3.62
N LYS A 167 -27.25 4.35 4.30
CA LYS A 167 -27.32 5.78 4.00
C LYS A 167 -26.23 6.13 2.98
N PRO A 168 -26.57 6.42 1.74
CA PRO A 168 -25.60 6.80 0.73
C PRO A 168 -25.04 8.20 1.01
N ASN A 169 -23.71 8.36 0.86
CA ASN A 169 -23.03 9.64 0.71
C ASN A 169 -23.21 10.65 1.89
N THR A 170 -23.13 10.19 3.13
CA THR A 170 -23.02 11.09 4.27
C THR A 170 -21.54 11.28 4.63
N PHE A 171 -21.13 12.54 4.84
CA PHE A 171 -19.80 12.83 5.38
C PHE A 171 -19.70 12.26 6.81
N GLN A 172 -18.71 11.41 7.05
CA GLN A 172 -18.49 10.81 8.36
C GLN A 172 -17.40 11.50 9.17
N GLY A 173 -16.71 12.44 8.56
CA GLY A 173 -15.64 13.17 9.22
C GLY A 173 -15.14 14.34 8.40
N SER A 174 -14.14 15.01 8.92
CA SER A 174 -13.47 16.10 8.22
C SER A 174 -12.36 15.54 7.32
N TYR A 175 -12.31 15.96 6.07
CA TYR A 175 -11.17 15.73 5.18
C TYR A 175 -9.86 16.27 5.76
N PHE A 176 -9.93 17.30 6.58
CA PHE A 176 -8.79 17.95 7.24
C PHE A 176 -8.52 17.41 8.64
N ARG A 177 -9.10 16.26 9.00
CA ARG A 177 -8.90 15.65 10.31
C ARG A 177 -7.43 15.32 10.52
N LYS A 178 -6.89 15.72 11.66
CA LYS A 178 -5.52 15.41 12.08
C LYS A 178 -5.45 14.41 13.25
N GLU A 179 -6.59 14.12 13.88
CA GLU A 179 -6.67 13.11 14.93
C GLU A 179 -6.58 11.72 14.36
N VAL A 180 -5.85 10.86 15.03
CA VAL A 180 -5.73 9.44 14.68
C VAL A 180 -7.07 8.73 14.88
N TRP A 181 -7.45 7.89 13.96
CA TRP A 181 -8.60 7.02 14.11
C TRP A 181 -8.19 5.78 14.89
N GLU A 182 -8.95 5.45 15.95
CA GLU A 182 -8.80 4.22 16.72
C GLU A 182 -9.98 3.30 16.42
N PHE A 183 -9.69 2.10 15.92
CA PHE A 183 -10.67 1.05 15.71
C PHE A 183 -10.44 -0.10 16.68
N LYS A 184 -11.53 -0.64 17.24
CA LYS A 184 -11.50 -1.79 18.13
C LYS A 184 -12.04 -3.01 17.35
N ASN A 185 -11.33 -4.14 17.41
CA ASN A 185 -11.75 -5.39 16.81
C ASN A 185 -12.08 -5.25 15.32
N MET A 186 -11.14 -4.71 14.55
CA MET A 186 -11.28 -4.68 13.10
C MET A 186 -11.48 -6.10 12.56
N GLY A 187 -12.52 -6.27 11.77
CA GLY A 187 -12.69 -7.45 10.92
C GLY A 187 -11.62 -7.49 9.85
N ASP A 188 -11.28 -8.69 9.40
CA ASP A 188 -10.43 -8.88 8.24
C ASP A 188 -11.24 -8.62 6.95
N TYR A 189 -10.65 -7.94 5.98
CA TYR A 189 -11.29 -7.70 4.68
C TYR A 189 -11.24 -8.93 3.75
N ILE A 190 -10.38 -9.91 4.05
CA ILE A 190 -10.29 -11.18 3.33
C ILE A 190 -11.21 -12.25 3.95
N ASP A 191 -11.25 -12.30 5.28
CA ASP A 191 -12.08 -13.23 6.05
C ASP A 191 -12.92 -12.42 7.05
N PRO A 192 -14.15 -12.02 6.69
CA PRO A 192 -15.01 -11.20 7.55
C PRO A 192 -15.37 -11.85 8.89
N ASP A 193 -15.25 -13.18 8.99
CA ASP A 193 -15.50 -13.93 10.23
C ASP A 193 -14.29 -13.91 11.18
N LEU A 194 -13.11 -13.61 10.66
CA LEU A 194 -11.88 -13.50 11.45
C LEU A 194 -11.90 -12.20 12.26
N LYS A 195 -11.87 -12.33 13.57
CA LYS A 195 -11.77 -11.20 14.50
C LYS A 195 -10.51 -11.32 15.32
N ILE A 196 -9.57 -10.43 15.07
CA ILE A 196 -8.36 -10.35 15.88
C ILE A 196 -8.56 -9.27 16.94
N PRO A 197 -8.40 -9.59 18.23
CA PRO A 197 -8.60 -8.64 19.32
C PRO A 197 -7.40 -7.70 19.44
N PHE A 198 -7.29 -6.73 18.54
CA PHE A 198 -6.30 -5.66 18.63
C PHE A 198 -6.94 -4.32 18.30
N LYS A 199 -6.28 -3.24 18.73
CA LYS A 199 -6.61 -1.89 18.31
C LYS A 199 -5.80 -1.56 17.08
N SER A 200 -6.46 -1.11 16.02
CA SER A 200 -5.78 -0.50 14.89
C SER A 200 -5.87 1.02 14.95
N TYR A 201 -4.88 1.65 14.37
CA TYR A 201 -4.75 3.10 14.33
C TYR A 201 -4.48 3.52 12.89
N GLU A 202 -5.29 4.47 12.40
CA GLU A 202 -5.18 5.00 11.06
C GLU A 202 -5.01 6.51 11.08
N TRP A 203 -4.20 7.01 10.17
CA TRP A 203 -3.94 8.43 9.95
C TRP A 203 -4.62 8.90 8.67
N ASN A 204 -5.07 10.13 8.67
CA ASN A 204 -5.65 10.75 7.48
C ASN A 204 -4.71 11.84 6.96
N TRP A 205 -4.37 11.75 5.69
CA TRP A 205 -3.55 12.72 4.97
C TRP A 205 -4.38 13.33 3.86
N THR A 206 -4.40 14.67 3.77
CA THR A 206 -5.02 15.31 2.60
C THR A 206 -4.15 15.09 1.37
N MET A 207 -4.73 15.21 0.17
CA MET A 207 -3.94 15.18 -1.07
C MET A 207 -2.86 16.28 -1.07
N GLY A 208 -3.17 17.45 -0.48
CA GLY A 208 -2.20 18.52 -0.29
C GLY A 208 -1.03 18.13 0.62
N ASP A 209 -1.28 17.41 1.73
CA ASP A 209 -0.20 16.91 2.61
C ASP A 209 0.69 15.92 1.85
N ILE A 210 0.10 15.01 1.07
CA ILE A 210 0.82 13.99 0.30
C ILE A 210 1.73 14.66 -0.74
N ILE A 211 1.18 15.48 -1.62
CA ILE A 211 1.93 16.15 -2.69
C ILE A 211 3.05 16.99 -2.10
N SER A 212 2.75 17.81 -1.08
CA SER A 212 3.74 18.68 -0.44
C SER A 212 4.88 17.89 0.18
N ALA A 213 4.58 16.73 0.82
CA ALA A 213 5.61 15.89 1.43
C ALA A 213 6.62 15.37 0.41
N PHE A 214 6.16 14.92 -0.78
CA PHE A 214 7.06 14.46 -1.84
C PHE A 214 7.84 15.60 -2.48
N CYS A 215 7.24 16.77 -2.69
CA CYS A 215 7.95 17.96 -3.17
C CYS A 215 9.03 18.42 -2.16
N ASP A 216 8.68 18.49 -0.86
CA ASP A 216 9.60 18.87 0.21
C ASP A 216 10.77 17.86 0.36
N ALA A 217 10.56 16.60 0.00
CA ALA A 217 11.59 15.56 0.00
C ALA A 217 12.55 15.66 -1.22
N GLY A 218 12.40 16.62 -2.10
CA GLY A 218 13.26 16.79 -3.29
C GLY A 218 12.85 15.87 -4.45
N MET A 219 11.55 15.71 -4.64
CA MET A 219 11.00 14.98 -5.79
C MET A 219 10.08 15.87 -6.62
N ARG A 220 10.13 15.71 -7.93
CA ARG A 220 9.23 16.37 -8.87
C ARG A 220 8.04 15.45 -9.12
N ILE A 221 6.83 15.95 -8.92
CA ILE A 221 5.62 15.23 -9.31
C ILE A 221 5.52 15.20 -10.84
N ASP A 222 5.53 14.01 -11.41
CA ASP A 222 5.37 13.81 -12.85
C ASP A 222 3.90 13.80 -13.25
N PHE A 223 3.08 13.10 -12.45
CA PHE A 223 1.63 13.12 -12.57
C PHE A 223 0.93 12.71 -11.27
N LEU A 224 -0.32 13.09 -11.17
CA LEU A 224 -1.32 12.59 -10.25
C LEU A 224 -2.57 12.26 -11.06
N HIS A 225 -3.01 11.00 -11.03
CA HIS A 225 -4.26 10.58 -11.65
C HIS A 225 -5.23 10.16 -10.56
N GLU A 226 -6.50 10.53 -10.72
CA GLU A 226 -7.58 10.19 -9.80
C GLU A 226 -8.57 9.26 -10.51
N PHE A 227 -9.07 8.27 -9.80
CA PHE A 227 -9.97 7.27 -10.36
C PHE A 227 -11.25 7.20 -9.54
N PRO A 228 -12.42 7.06 -10.20
CA PRO A 228 -13.69 6.92 -9.52
C PRO A 228 -13.90 5.52 -8.92
N GLN A 229 -13.05 4.53 -9.27
CA GLN A 229 -13.18 3.14 -8.87
C GLN A 229 -12.14 2.77 -7.81
N TYR A 230 -12.50 1.84 -6.95
CA TYR A 230 -11.56 1.16 -6.07
C TYR A 230 -11.21 -0.19 -6.68
N LEU A 231 -9.98 -0.33 -7.15
CA LEU A 231 -9.48 -1.56 -7.73
C LEU A 231 -8.47 -2.19 -6.77
N ASP A 232 -8.82 -3.31 -6.18
CA ASP A 232 -7.93 -4.12 -5.37
C ASP A 232 -8.02 -5.58 -5.82
N HIS A 233 -7.06 -6.06 -6.60
CA HIS A 233 -6.86 -7.45 -7.02
C HIS A 233 -8.14 -8.24 -7.36
N GLY A 234 -9.18 -7.56 -7.83
CA GLY A 234 -10.48 -8.16 -8.13
C GLY A 234 -11.39 -8.34 -6.91
N MET A 235 -10.98 -7.86 -5.75
CA MET A 235 -11.84 -7.79 -4.57
C MET A 235 -12.59 -6.48 -4.57
N SER A 236 -13.91 -6.55 -4.72
CA SER A 236 -14.78 -5.45 -4.33
C SER A 236 -14.86 -5.48 -2.81
N LEU A 237 -13.99 -4.75 -2.14
CA LEU A 237 -14.00 -4.67 -0.67
C LEU A 237 -15.28 -4.03 -0.11
N TYR A 238 -16.10 -3.47 -0.97
CA TYR A 238 -17.37 -2.84 -0.61
C TYR A 238 -18.38 -3.05 -1.74
N ASP A 239 -19.57 -3.45 -1.38
CA ASP A 239 -20.76 -3.38 -2.23
C ASP A 239 -21.08 -1.91 -2.50
N MET A 240 -20.31 -1.30 -3.41
CA MET A 240 -20.52 0.09 -3.79
C MET A 240 -21.67 0.14 -4.79
N ASP A 241 -22.62 1.03 -4.51
CA ASP A 241 -23.66 1.39 -5.46
C ASP A 241 -22.99 1.98 -6.71
N TYR A 242 -22.83 1.14 -7.73
CA TYR A 242 -22.12 1.47 -8.97
C TYR A 242 -22.70 2.69 -9.69
N ASP A 243 -23.97 3.04 -9.45
CA ASP A 243 -24.61 4.22 -10.03
C ASP A 243 -24.06 5.55 -9.49
N ARG A 244 -23.16 5.53 -8.49
CA ARG A 244 -22.60 6.73 -7.85
C ARG A 244 -21.08 6.79 -7.79
N ILE A 245 -20.39 5.79 -8.31
CA ILE A 245 -18.91 5.70 -8.30
C ILE A 245 -18.26 6.90 -8.99
N GLU A 246 -18.89 7.48 -10.00
CA GLU A 246 -18.33 8.59 -10.78
C GLU A 246 -18.43 9.98 -10.10
N LEU A 247 -18.99 10.06 -8.90
CA LEU A 247 -19.24 11.36 -8.26
C LEU A 247 -18.02 11.90 -7.48
N TYR A 248 -17.07 11.06 -7.12
CA TYR A 248 -15.89 11.46 -6.35
C TYR A 248 -14.71 10.49 -6.56
N PRO A 249 -13.47 10.95 -6.33
CA PRO A 249 -12.31 10.09 -6.47
C PRO A 249 -12.26 9.03 -5.36
N CYS A 250 -12.17 7.75 -5.74
CA CYS A 250 -12.04 6.63 -4.81
C CYS A 250 -10.59 6.22 -4.60
N THR A 251 -9.77 6.31 -5.65
CA THR A 251 -8.34 5.98 -5.61
C THR A 251 -7.54 6.99 -6.42
N PHE A 252 -6.23 6.96 -6.25
CA PHE A 252 -5.32 7.78 -7.05
C PHE A 252 -4.03 7.04 -7.33
N SER A 253 -3.33 7.43 -8.39
CA SER A 253 -1.91 7.11 -8.60
C SER A 253 -1.08 8.39 -8.61
N LEU A 254 0.13 8.29 -8.08
CA LEU A 254 1.10 9.39 -8.10
C LEU A 254 2.47 8.83 -8.51
N LYS A 255 3.12 9.54 -9.45
CA LYS A 255 4.51 9.31 -9.81
C LYS A 255 5.33 10.56 -9.50
N ALA A 256 6.49 10.35 -8.86
CA ALA A 256 7.40 11.42 -8.51
C ALA A 256 8.85 11.00 -8.79
N THR A 257 9.57 11.79 -9.57
CA THR A 257 10.98 11.54 -9.92
C THR A 257 11.93 12.26 -8.97
N ALA A 258 12.97 11.57 -8.49
CA ALA A 258 14.04 12.12 -7.69
C ALA A 258 14.85 13.18 -8.49
N ILE A 259 15.01 14.39 -7.93
CA ILE A 259 15.78 15.50 -8.51
C ILE A 259 17.01 15.81 -7.66
#